data_7c9e377935c4475859f820d41ccf4ae0
#
_entry.id   7c9e377935c4475859f820d41ccf4ae0
#
_cell.length_a   1.000
_cell.length_b   1.000
_cell.length_c   1.000
_cell.angle_alpha   90.00
_cell.angle_beta   90.00
_cell.angle_gamma   90.00
#
_symmetry.space_group_name_H-M   'P 1'
#
loop_
_entity.id
_entity.type
_entity.pdbx_description
1 polymer ?
#
loop_
_entity_poly.entity_id
_entity_poly.type
_entity_poly.pdbx_seq_one_letter_code
_entity_poly.pdbx_strand_id
1 'polypeptide(L)'
;MLRFTLSILLIVGLLQLNYSQNKIQQIKPEKILYKSINEGELNLFIYKPSKFDIKKKYSCIVFFHGGGWNSGNPEQFQRQSRYFASRGMVAVSVEYRIRNVHGTSPIQAMEDTKSAIRFIRSNAKELSIDPNKIAAAGGSAGGHLAAVAGNIDLFDNSNEDLTISSKPHLLILYNPVLHFGRKWGWINNPSNASPYDNISKGAPPTIILTGTKDKIVPVELIENYKKRMEAVGSRGDVIFYQDAEHAFFNLSLIHI
;
A
#
# COMPACT_ATOMS: atom_id res chain seq x y z
N MET A 1 -35.53 -33.56 -12.68
CA MET A 1 -34.57 -32.90 -13.59
C MET A 1 -34.02 -31.60 -13.03
N LEU A 2 -34.83 -30.67 -12.53
CA LEU A 2 -34.36 -29.33 -12.04
C LEU A 2 -33.31 -29.36 -10.91
N ARG A 3 -33.41 -30.31 -9.95
CA ARG A 3 -32.47 -30.44 -8.84
C ARG A 3 -31.07 -30.94 -9.26
N PHE A 4 -30.98 -31.77 -10.30
CA PHE A 4 -29.71 -32.27 -10.82
C PHE A 4 -28.92 -31.21 -11.58
N THR A 5 -29.60 -30.35 -12.33
CA THR A 5 -28.98 -29.24 -13.08
C THR A 5 -28.43 -28.16 -12.14
N LEU A 6 -29.12 -27.86 -11.04
CA LEU A 6 -28.65 -26.87 -10.04
C LEU A 6 -27.38 -27.35 -9.32
N SER A 7 -27.33 -28.66 -8.98
CA SER A 7 -26.16 -29.25 -8.33
C SER A 7 -24.93 -29.27 -9.24
N ILE A 8 -25.09 -29.55 -10.53
CA ILE A 8 -23.98 -29.53 -11.51
C ILE A 8 -23.45 -28.10 -11.70
N LEU A 9 -24.32 -27.10 -11.80
CA LEU A 9 -23.93 -25.68 -11.91
C LEU A 9 -23.17 -25.20 -10.66
N LEU A 10 -23.58 -25.64 -9.46
CA LEU A 10 -22.88 -25.33 -8.21
C LEU A 10 -21.49 -25.96 -8.16
N ILE A 11 -21.35 -27.23 -8.56
CA ILE A 11 -20.07 -27.95 -8.60
C ILE A 11 -19.12 -27.32 -9.63
N VAL A 12 -19.63 -26.97 -10.82
CA VAL A 12 -18.80 -26.30 -11.85
C VAL A 12 -18.38 -24.93 -11.38
N GLY A 13 -19.24 -24.18 -10.72
CA GLY A 13 -18.93 -22.87 -10.11
C GLY A 13 -17.84 -23.01 -9.04
N LEU A 14 -17.95 -23.99 -8.14
CA LEU A 14 -16.93 -24.26 -7.10
C LEU A 14 -15.60 -24.71 -7.69
N LEU A 15 -15.61 -25.53 -8.74
CA LEU A 15 -14.39 -25.96 -9.44
C LEU A 15 -13.71 -24.78 -10.15
N GLN A 16 -14.46 -23.87 -10.76
CA GLN A 16 -13.92 -22.66 -11.39
C GLN A 16 -13.34 -21.67 -10.36
N LEU A 17 -14.01 -21.51 -9.21
CA LEU A 17 -13.51 -20.69 -8.10
C LEU A 17 -12.20 -21.26 -7.54
N ASN A 18 -12.14 -22.57 -7.28
CA ASN A 18 -10.93 -23.24 -6.81
C ASN A 18 -9.78 -23.18 -7.84
N TYR A 19 -10.08 -23.34 -9.13
CA TYR A 19 -9.10 -23.22 -10.20
C TYR A 19 -8.54 -21.80 -10.30
N SER A 20 -9.42 -20.79 -10.20
CA SER A 20 -9.04 -19.37 -10.20
C SER A 20 -8.17 -19.04 -8.99
N GLN A 21 -8.55 -19.48 -7.79
CA GLN A 21 -7.78 -19.24 -6.56
C GLN A 21 -6.40 -19.92 -6.60
N ASN A 22 -6.32 -21.18 -7.08
CA ASN A 22 -5.06 -21.90 -7.25
C ASN A 22 -4.11 -21.16 -8.23
N LYS A 23 -4.66 -20.59 -9.30
CA LYS A 23 -3.87 -19.84 -10.30
C LYS A 23 -3.31 -18.53 -9.72
N ILE A 24 -4.08 -17.86 -8.86
CA ILE A 24 -3.64 -16.64 -8.14
C ILE A 24 -2.51 -16.96 -7.17
N GLN A 25 -2.59 -18.09 -6.45
CA GLN A 25 -1.54 -18.51 -5.50
C GLN A 25 -0.20 -18.85 -6.17
N GLN A 26 -0.18 -19.16 -7.47
CA GLN A 26 1.04 -19.51 -8.21
C GLN A 26 1.88 -18.30 -8.66
N ILE A 27 1.35 -17.06 -8.56
CA ILE A 27 2.12 -15.86 -8.92
C ILE A 27 3.20 -15.64 -7.85
N LYS A 28 4.47 -15.88 -8.24
CA LYS A 28 5.65 -15.64 -7.39
C LYS A 28 6.19 -14.23 -7.67
N PRO A 29 6.70 -13.52 -6.65
CA PRO A 29 7.34 -12.24 -6.86
C PRO A 29 8.75 -12.41 -7.46
N GLU A 30 9.14 -11.44 -8.27
CA GLU A 30 10.52 -11.16 -8.63
C GLU A 30 11.10 -10.21 -7.57
N LYS A 31 12.30 -10.52 -7.06
CA LYS A 31 13.00 -9.69 -6.07
C LYS A 31 13.96 -8.77 -6.78
N ILE A 32 13.85 -7.45 -6.55
CA ILE A 32 14.72 -6.43 -7.13
C ILE A 32 15.26 -5.53 -6.04
N LEU A 33 16.57 -5.36 -5.97
CA LEU A 33 17.25 -4.39 -5.10
C LEU A 33 16.90 -2.97 -5.57
N TYR A 34 16.37 -2.13 -4.66
CA TYR A 34 16.09 -0.72 -4.99
C TYR A 34 16.93 0.26 -4.20
N LYS A 35 17.46 -0.14 -3.05
CA LYS A 35 18.26 0.74 -2.20
C LYS A 35 19.29 -0.06 -1.39
N SER A 36 20.54 0.35 -1.45
CA SER A 36 21.59 -0.11 -0.52
C SER A 36 21.71 0.88 0.64
N ILE A 37 21.79 0.37 1.83
CA ILE A 37 21.87 1.12 3.09
C ILE A 37 23.02 0.58 3.94
N ASN A 38 23.40 1.30 4.99
CA ASN A 38 24.48 0.82 5.89
C ASN A 38 24.11 -0.48 6.61
N GLU A 39 22.81 -0.66 6.87
CA GLU A 39 22.24 -1.81 7.57
C GLU A 39 22.00 -3.03 6.65
N GLY A 40 22.19 -2.90 5.32
CA GLY A 40 21.97 -3.97 4.35
C GLY A 40 21.36 -3.51 3.02
N GLU A 41 20.48 -4.32 2.49
CA GLU A 41 19.82 -4.09 1.20
C GLU A 41 18.30 -4.07 1.37
N LEU A 42 17.63 -3.15 0.68
CA LEU A 42 16.18 -3.07 0.64
C LEU A 42 15.66 -3.46 -0.74
N ASN A 43 14.63 -4.31 -0.77
CA ASN A 43 14.16 -4.96 -1.97
C ASN A 43 12.70 -4.64 -2.27
N LEU A 44 12.35 -4.69 -3.55
CA LEU A 44 10.99 -4.74 -4.06
C LEU A 44 10.64 -6.20 -4.41
N PHE A 45 9.43 -6.62 -4.05
CA PHE A 45 8.85 -7.91 -4.43
C PHE A 45 7.75 -7.65 -5.46
N ILE A 46 8.06 -7.90 -6.75
CA ILE A 46 7.23 -7.52 -7.88
C ILE A 46 6.41 -8.69 -8.38
N TYR A 47 5.10 -8.57 -8.32
CA TYR A 47 4.13 -9.54 -8.80
C TYR A 47 3.60 -9.10 -10.17
N LYS A 48 3.92 -9.84 -11.22
CA LYS A 48 3.52 -9.55 -12.60
C LYS A 48 2.24 -10.31 -12.98
N PRO A 49 1.39 -9.78 -13.86
CA PRO A 49 0.25 -10.51 -14.41
C PRO A 49 0.66 -11.84 -15.06
N SER A 50 -0.19 -12.85 -14.98
CA SER A 50 0.09 -14.18 -15.59
C SER A 50 0.32 -14.14 -17.11
N LYS A 51 -0.24 -13.12 -17.79
CA LYS A 51 -0.01 -12.84 -19.22
C LYS A 51 0.78 -11.55 -19.39
N PHE A 52 1.90 -11.44 -18.66
CA PHE A 52 2.76 -10.28 -18.72
C PHE A 52 3.41 -10.14 -20.10
N ASP A 53 3.33 -8.95 -20.68
CA ASP A 53 3.93 -8.59 -21.96
C ASP A 53 4.80 -7.35 -21.75
N ILE A 54 6.12 -7.48 -21.91
CA ILE A 54 7.09 -6.39 -21.70
C ILE A 54 6.87 -5.18 -22.63
N LYS A 55 6.13 -5.37 -23.72
CA LYS A 55 5.78 -4.27 -24.66
C LYS A 55 4.62 -3.41 -24.17
N LYS A 56 3.89 -3.84 -23.15
CA LYS A 56 2.77 -3.11 -22.55
C LYS A 56 3.23 -2.25 -21.38
N LYS A 57 2.41 -1.26 -21.03
CA LYS A 57 2.54 -0.45 -19.81
C LYS A 57 1.40 -0.79 -18.87
N TYR A 58 1.72 -1.21 -17.66
CA TYR A 58 0.76 -1.63 -16.65
C TYR A 58 0.57 -0.54 -15.59
N SER A 59 -0.65 -0.40 -15.07
CA SER A 59 -0.85 0.32 -13.81
C SER A 59 -0.13 -0.43 -12.70
N CYS A 60 0.43 0.31 -11.74
CA CYS A 60 1.17 -0.24 -10.62
C CYS A 60 0.48 0.06 -9.29
N ILE A 61 0.50 -0.90 -8.37
CA ILE A 61 0.14 -0.70 -6.97
C ILE A 61 1.32 -1.11 -6.07
N VAL A 62 1.71 -0.20 -5.17
CA VAL A 62 2.87 -0.35 -4.29
C VAL A 62 2.38 -0.49 -2.86
N PHE A 63 2.65 -1.62 -2.21
CA PHE A 63 2.21 -1.94 -0.85
C PHE A 63 3.31 -1.75 0.18
N PHE A 64 2.96 -1.07 1.27
CA PHE A 64 3.78 -0.92 2.47
C PHE A 64 3.12 -1.67 3.63
N HIS A 65 3.88 -2.55 4.28
CA HIS A 65 3.35 -3.37 5.37
C HIS A 65 3.13 -2.57 6.66
N GLY A 66 2.28 -3.08 7.54
CA GLY A 66 2.10 -2.57 8.91
C GLY A 66 3.19 -3.09 9.85
N GLY A 67 2.98 -2.85 11.14
CA GLY A 67 3.90 -3.32 12.19
C GLY A 67 4.52 -2.19 13.02
N GLY A 68 3.90 -1.00 13.03
CA GLY A 68 4.28 0.14 13.87
C GLY A 68 5.68 0.68 13.60
N TRP A 69 6.21 0.53 12.37
CA TRP A 69 7.59 0.84 11.96
C TRP A 69 8.65 0.06 12.74
N ASN A 70 8.25 -0.86 13.62
CA ASN A 70 9.14 -1.68 14.43
C ASN A 70 9.37 -3.06 13.83
N SER A 71 8.34 -3.63 13.22
CA SER A 71 8.29 -5.02 12.75
C SER A 71 7.48 -5.15 11.46
N GLY A 72 7.28 -6.39 11.00
CA GLY A 72 6.56 -6.71 9.77
C GLY A 72 7.50 -7.06 8.64
N ASN A 73 6.92 -7.43 7.52
CA ASN A 73 7.65 -7.78 6.30
C ASN A 73 6.74 -7.62 5.06
N PRO A 74 7.30 -7.59 3.84
CA PRO A 74 6.56 -7.44 2.59
C PRO A 74 5.50 -8.53 2.32
N GLU A 75 5.62 -9.71 2.94
CA GLU A 75 4.68 -10.83 2.74
C GLU A 75 3.28 -10.51 3.26
N GLN A 76 3.12 -9.54 4.16
CA GLN A 76 1.83 -9.13 4.68
C GLN A 76 0.81 -8.82 3.57
N PHE A 77 1.27 -8.22 2.47
CA PHE A 77 0.43 -7.88 1.32
C PHE A 77 0.59 -8.85 0.13
N GLN A 78 1.18 -10.02 0.34
CA GLN A 78 1.38 -11.02 -0.72
C GLN A 78 0.04 -11.43 -1.38
N ARG A 79 -1.01 -11.62 -0.58
CA ARG A 79 -2.33 -12.02 -1.08
C ARG A 79 -2.95 -10.94 -1.96
N GLN A 80 -2.95 -9.68 -1.49
CA GLN A 80 -3.45 -8.53 -2.23
C GLN A 80 -2.61 -8.31 -3.49
N SER A 81 -1.29 -8.42 -3.39
CA SER A 81 -0.40 -8.28 -4.56
C SER A 81 -0.70 -9.31 -5.64
N ARG A 82 -0.89 -10.57 -5.28
CA ARG A 82 -1.31 -11.63 -6.21
C ARG A 82 -2.68 -11.36 -6.83
N TYR A 83 -3.62 -10.86 -6.02
CA TYR A 83 -4.94 -10.48 -6.52
C TYR A 83 -4.86 -9.38 -7.58
N PHE A 84 -4.18 -8.27 -7.29
CA PHE A 84 -4.03 -7.18 -8.26
C PHE A 84 -3.25 -7.61 -9.51
N ALA A 85 -2.23 -8.46 -9.35
CA ALA A 85 -1.53 -9.04 -10.48
C ALA A 85 -2.45 -9.93 -11.35
N SER A 86 -3.33 -10.72 -10.74
CA SER A 86 -4.33 -11.51 -11.46
C SER A 86 -5.35 -10.64 -12.21
N ARG A 87 -5.54 -9.39 -11.78
CA ARG A 87 -6.42 -8.38 -12.42
C ARG A 87 -5.70 -7.54 -13.46
N GLY A 88 -4.44 -7.87 -13.80
CA GLY A 88 -3.70 -7.24 -14.89
C GLY A 88 -2.90 -6.00 -14.47
N MET A 89 -2.62 -5.82 -13.19
CA MET A 89 -1.72 -4.77 -12.69
C MET A 89 -0.34 -5.36 -12.36
N VAL A 90 0.68 -4.53 -12.33
CA VAL A 90 1.91 -4.85 -11.61
C VAL A 90 1.71 -4.47 -10.15
N ALA A 91 1.91 -5.42 -9.23
CA ALA A 91 1.84 -5.15 -7.80
C ALA A 91 3.22 -5.32 -7.18
N VAL A 92 3.56 -4.43 -6.25
CA VAL A 92 4.87 -4.39 -5.60
C VAL A 92 4.67 -4.37 -4.10
N SER A 93 5.31 -5.28 -3.37
CA SER A 93 5.45 -5.18 -1.91
C SER A 93 6.86 -4.68 -1.59
N VAL A 94 6.95 -3.67 -0.73
CA VAL A 94 8.20 -2.95 -0.44
C VAL A 94 8.79 -3.40 0.89
N GLU A 95 10.07 -3.74 0.87
CA GLU A 95 10.90 -3.83 2.07
C GLU A 95 11.39 -2.42 2.42
N TYR A 96 11.21 -1.99 3.65
CA TYR A 96 11.68 -0.70 4.15
C TYR A 96 12.29 -0.86 5.54
N ARG A 97 13.10 0.08 5.99
CA ARG A 97 13.77 0.01 7.30
C ARG A 97 12.76 -0.01 8.44
N ILE A 98 12.93 -0.98 9.33
CA ILE A 98 12.15 -1.14 10.56
C ILE A 98 13.08 -1.25 11.77
N ARG A 99 12.62 -0.82 12.93
CA ARG A 99 13.45 -0.70 14.13
C ARG A 99 14.09 -2.02 14.57
N ASN A 100 13.32 -3.11 14.60
CA ASN A 100 13.78 -4.39 15.15
C ASN A 100 14.85 -5.07 14.29
N VAL A 101 14.97 -4.70 13.01
CA VAL A 101 15.97 -5.26 12.07
C VAL A 101 17.11 -4.28 11.86
N HIS A 102 16.79 -2.98 11.68
CA HIS A 102 17.76 -1.99 11.22
C HIS A 102 18.14 -0.96 12.28
N GLY A 103 17.54 -1.01 13.50
CA GLY A 103 17.80 -0.03 14.56
C GLY A 103 17.32 1.39 14.27
N THR A 104 16.52 1.58 13.23
CA THR A 104 16.14 2.89 12.70
C THR A 104 14.83 3.44 13.30
N SER A 105 14.57 4.72 13.07
CA SER A 105 13.33 5.41 13.43
C SER A 105 12.34 5.39 12.26
N PRO A 106 11.07 5.79 12.45
CA PRO A 106 10.10 5.93 11.36
C PRO A 106 10.51 6.92 10.26
N ILE A 107 11.42 7.84 10.55
CA ILE A 107 11.93 8.81 9.55
C ILE A 107 12.56 8.08 8.38
N GLN A 108 13.40 7.08 8.67
CA GLN A 108 14.05 6.27 7.63
C GLN A 108 13.03 5.44 6.83
N ALA A 109 11.97 4.94 7.49
CA ALA A 109 10.89 4.24 6.78
C ALA A 109 10.12 5.18 5.82
N MET A 110 9.89 6.44 6.22
CA MET A 110 9.28 7.46 5.33
C MET A 110 10.18 7.78 4.14
N GLU A 111 11.48 7.92 4.37
CA GLU A 111 12.49 8.12 3.32
C GLU A 111 12.50 6.94 2.33
N ASP A 112 12.54 5.70 2.84
CA ASP A 112 12.57 4.49 2.01
C ASP A 112 11.29 4.32 1.19
N THR A 113 10.14 4.72 1.73
CA THR A 113 8.86 4.75 1.02
C THR A 113 8.93 5.64 -0.21
N LYS A 114 9.47 6.85 -0.07
CA LYS A 114 9.64 7.79 -1.18
C LYS A 114 10.68 7.29 -2.18
N SER A 115 11.79 6.75 -1.68
CA SER A 115 12.83 6.10 -2.51
C SER A 115 12.26 4.97 -3.37
N ALA A 116 11.43 4.08 -2.79
CA ALA A 116 10.83 2.96 -3.50
C ALA A 116 9.91 3.43 -4.65
N ILE A 117 9.03 4.41 -4.42
CA ILE A 117 8.14 4.94 -5.45
C ILE A 117 8.95 5.66 -6.54
N ARG A 118 10.00 6.41 -6.16
CA ARG A 118 10.90 7.09 -7.09
C ARG A 118 11.67 6.09 -7.95
N PHE A 119 12.20 5.02 -7.34
CA PHE A 119 12.88 3.93 -8.06
C PHE A 119 11.93 3.28 -9.09
N ILE A 120 10.70 2.93 -8.69
CA ILE A 120 9.69 2.34 -9.59
C ILE A 120 9.41 3.30 -10.77
N ARG A 121 9.30 4.59 -10.52
CA ARG A 121 9.01 5.58 -11.57
C ARG A 121 10.20 5.79 -12.50
N SER A 122 11.42 5.86 -11.97
CA SER A 122 12.63 6.00 -12.79
C SER A 122 12.89 4.79 -13.68
N ASN A 123 12.55 3.59 -13.19
CA ASN A 123 12.71 2.32 -13.91
C ASN A 123 11.40 1.82 -14.54
N ALA A 124 10.43 2.73 -14.77
CA ALA A 124 9.10 2.36 -15.24
C ALA A 124 9.11 1.64 -16.60
N LYS A 125 10.05 1.97 -17.48
CA LYS A 125 10.22 1.31 -18.79
C LYS A 125 10.64 -0.14 -18.64
N GLU A 126 11.67 -0.39 -17.86
CA GLU A 126 12.24 -1.72 -17.58
C GLU A 126 11.25 -2.61 -16.83
N LEU A 127 10.47 -2.01 -15.93
CA LEU A 127 9.43 -2.68 -15.17
C LEU A 127 8.11 -2.82 -15.91
N SER A 128 8.00 -2.25 -17.12
CA SER A 128 6.77 -2.20 -17.92
C SER A 128 5.61 -1.53 -17.19
N ILE A 129 5.89 -0.50 -16.40
CA ILE A 129 4.92 0.27 -15.61
C ILE A 129 4.60 1.58 -16.34
N ASP A 130 3.34 2.03 -16.25
CA ASP A 130 2.97 3.39 -16.61
C ASP A 130 3.37 4.33 -15.46
N PRO A 131 4.38 5.22 -15.64
CA PRO A 131 4.85 6.11 -14.57
C PRO A 131 3.78 7.08 -14.07
N ASN A 132 2.69 7.25 -14.83
CA ASN A 132 1.55 8.09 -14.49
C ASN A 132 0.37 7.32 -13.87
N LYS A 133 0.53 6.02 -13.59
CA LYS A 133 -0.50 5.16 -12.98
C LYS A 133 0.07 4.32 -11.84
N ILE A 134 0.66 4.98 -10.85
CA ILE A 134 1.23 4.37 -9.65
C ILE A 134 0.33 4.70 -8.47
N ALA A 135 -0.29 3.69 -7.87
CA ALA A 135 -0.99 3.79 -6.59
C ALA A 135 -0.06 3.37 -5.45
N ALA A 136 -0.20 4.02 -4.28
CA ALA A 136 0.42 3.56 -3.05
C ALA A 136 -0.64 3.04 -2.08
N ALA A 137 -0.36 1.92 -1.45
CA ALA A 137 -1.26 1.25 -0.54
C ALA A 137 -0.52 0.77 0.71
N GLY A 138 -1.24 0.59 1.81
CA GLY A 138 -0.62 0.04 3.01
C GLY A 138 -1.57 -0.04 4.19
N GLY A 139 -1.18 -0.79 5.22
CA GLY A 139 -1.97 -0.99 6.43
C GLY A 139 -1.30 -0.41 7.66
N SER A 140 -2.08 0.20 8.56
CA SER A 140 -1.58 0.74 9.84
C SER A 140 -0.40 1.70 9.62
N ALA A 141 0.80 1.39 10.12
CA ALA A 141 2.03 2.13 9.84
C ALA A 141 2.36 2.20 8.33
N GLY A 142 2.10 1.13 7.56
CA GLY A 142 2.27 1.14 6.10
C GLY A 142 1.26 2.06 5.39
N GLY A 143 0.05 2.17 5.93
CA GLY A 143 -0.94 3.16 5.49
C GLY A 143 -0.48 4.60 5.74
N HIS A 144 0.18 4.84 6.88
CA HIS A 144 0.86 6.10 7.15
C HIS A 144 1.93 6.40 6.10
N LEU A 145 2.82 5.42 5.83
CA LEU A 145 3.90 5.58 4.85
C LEU A 145 3.37 5.92 3.45
N ALA A 146 2.33 5.22 2.99
CA ALA A 146 1.68 5.51 1.71
C ALA A 146 1.09 6.94 1.71
N ALA A 147 0.44 7.36 2.80
CA ALA A 147 -0.13 8.69 2.93
C ALA A 147 0.95 9.79 3.05
N VAL A 148 2.11 9.51 3.68
CA VAL A 148 3.28 10.40 3.68
C VAL A 148 3.75 10.67 2.26
N ALA A 149 3.94 9.64 1.44
CA ALA A 149 4.36 9.82 0.05
C ALA A 149 3.37 10.65 -0.78
N GLY A 150 2.08 10.62 -0.43
CA GLY A 150 1.04 11.38 -1.12
C GLY A 150 0.89 12.84 -0.68
N ASN A 151 1.13 13.13 0.60
CA ASN A 151 0.72 14.41 1.23
C ASN A 151 1.88 15.21 1.83
N ILE A 152 3.09 14.65 1.95
CA ILE A 152 4.20 15.30 2.65
C ILE A 152 5.40 15.46 1.72
N ASP A 153 5.85 16.69 1.52
CA ASP A 153 7.00 17.01 0.66
C ASP A 153 8.36 16.87 1.38
N LEU A 154 8.35 16.47 2.67
CA LEU A 154 9.55 16.17 3.45
C LEU A 154 9.97 14.70 3.27
N PHE A 155 11.09 14.32 3.89
CA PHE A 155 11.63 12.96 3.95
C PHE A 155 12.10 12.39 2.60
N ASP A 156 12.47 13.23 1.66
CA ASP A 156 13.18 12.81 0.46
C ASP A 156 14.67 12.54 0.78
N ASN A 157 15.24 11.49 0.21
CA ASN A 157 16.67 11.25 0.28
C ASN A 157 17.39 12.23 -0.67
N SER A 158 18.21 13.12 -0.11
CA SER A 158 18.93 14.14 -0.87
C SER A 158 19.96 13.60 -1.87
N ASN A 159 20.31 12.33 -1.76
CA ASN A 159 21.26 11.66 -2.69
C ASN A 159 20.54 11.08 -3.93
N GLU A 160 19.22 11.20 -4.02
CA GLU A 160 18.44 10.73 -5.16
C GLU A 160 18.12 11.88 -6.14
N ASP A 161 17.76 11.52 -7.38
CA ASP A 161 17.26 12.50 -8.34
C ASP A 161 15.84 12.96 -7.96
N LEU A 162 15.77 14.09 -7.26
CA LEU A 162 14.51 14.67 -6.79
C LEU A 162 13.65 15.27 -7.91
N THR A 163 14.13 15.33 -9.15
CA THR A 163 13.30 15.71 -10.32
C THR A 163 12.30 14.60 -10.65
N ILE A 164 12.55 13.36 -10.22
CA ILE A 164 11.64 12.23 -10.33
C ILE A 164 10.73 12.21 -9.10
N SER A 165 9.44 12.44 -9.30
CA SER A 165 8.47 12.53 -8.21
C SER A 165 8.30 11.19 -7.48
N SER A 166 8.30 11.21 -6.15
CA SER A 166 7.88 10.08 -5.28
C SER A 166 6.36 10.05 -5.00
N LYS A 167 5.60 11.06 -5.48
CA LYS A 167 4.17 11.19 -5.20
C LYS A 167 3.33 10.18 -6.00
N PRO A 168 2.50 9.34 -5.35
CA PRO A 168 1.60 8.44 -6.04
C PRO A 168 0.39 9.19 -6.65
N HIS A 169 -0.33 8.53 -7.57
CA HIS A 169 -1.53 9.09 -8.21
C HIS A 169 -2.83 8.72 -7.50
N LEU A 170 -2.77 7.74 -6.59
CA LEU A 170 -3.90 7.24 -5.82
C LEU A 170 -3.39 6.63 -4.51
N LEU A 171 -4.17 6.77 -3.43
CA LEU A 171 -3.90 6.13 -2.14
C LEU A 171 -4.99 5.11 -1.81
N ILE A 172 -4.58 3.91 -1.35
CA ILE A 172 -5.46 2.85 -0.86
C ILE A 172 -5.00 2.47 0.56
N LEU A 173 -5.72 2.92 1.57
CA LEU A 173 -5.26 2.91 2.94
C LEU A 173 -6.12 1.97 3.81
N TYR A 174 -5.47 1.03 4.49
CA TYR A 174 -6.12 0.07 5.40
C TYR A 174 -5.82 0.45 6.85
N ASN A 175 -6.81 0.83 7.64
CA ASN A 175 -6.63 1.29 9.03
C ASN A 175 -5.40 2.21 9.20
N PRO A 176 -5.26 3.29 8.40
CA PRO A 176 -4.01 4.05 8.34
C PRO A 176 -3.78 4.87 9.61
N VAL A 177 -2.56 4.94 10.10
CA VAL A 177 -2.16 5.94 11.09
C VAL A 177 -1.99 7.27 10.37
N LEU A 178 -2.97 8.16 10.47
CA LEU A 178 -2.98 9.45 9.75
C LEU A 178 -2.45 10.61 10.59
N HIS A 179 -2.50 10.50 11.92
CA HIS A 179 -2.00 11.51 12.85
C HIS A 179 -0.79 10.97 13.61
N PHE A 180 0.36 11.62 13.43
CA PHE A 180 1.62 11.26 14.09
C PHE A 180 1.75 12.06 15.39
N GLY A 181 1.42 11.46 16.52
CA GLY A 181 1.35 12.17 17.81
C GLY A 181 2.70 12.27 18.54
N ARG A 182 2.79 13.23 19.48
CA ARG A 182 3.98 13.46 20.35
C ARG A 182 4.44 12.24 21.15
N LYS A 183 3.54 11.33 21.48
CA LYS A 183 3.86 10.11 22.24
C LYS A 183 4.85 9.17 21.52
N TRP A 184 5.08 9.37 20.23
CA TRP A 184 6.02 8.56 19.44
C TRP A 184 7.48 8.99 19.63
N GLY A 185 7.76 10.21 20.11
CA GLY A 185 9.07 10.68 20.59
C GLY A 185 10.22 10.74 19.58
N TRP A 186 9.94 10.47 18.29
CA TRP A 186 10.99 10.24 17.29
C TRP A 186 11.22 11.41 16.34
N ILE A 187 10.42 12.44 16.45
CA ILE A 187 10.50 13.64 15.65
C ILE A 187 10.16 14.87 16.50
N ASN A 188 10.96 15.93 16.40
CA ASN A 188 10.79 17.16 17.18
C ASN A 188 9.45 17.87 16.90
N ASN A 189 9.01 17.85 15.64
CA ASN A 189 7.69 18.35 15.25
C ASN A 189 6.86 17.21 14.62
N PRO A 190 6.02 16.54 15.40
CA PRO A 190 5.20 15.42 14.91
C PRO A 190 4.26 15.78 13.76
N SER A 191 3.79 17.04 13.68
CA SER A 191 2.94 17.50 12.58
C SER A 191 3.61 17.36 11.22
N ASN A 192 4.93 17.48 11.14
CA ASN A 192 5.67 17.29 9.89
C ASN A 192 5.55 15.86 9.33
N ALA A 193 5.28 14.87 10.18
CA ALA A 193 5.10 13.48 9.82
C ALA A 193 3.63 13.02 9.83
N SER A 194 2.69 13.93 10.06
CA SER A 194 1.25 13.63 10.10
C SER A 194 0.60 13.86 8.73
N PRO A 195 0.21 12.83 7.98
CA PRO A 195 -0.55 13.03 6.74
C PRO A 195 -1.82 13.86 6.95
N TYR A 196 -2.47 13.71 8.12
CA TYR A 196 -3.65 14.50 8.51
C TYR A 196 -3.39 16.01 8.53
N ASP A 197 -2.22 16.43 8.99
CA ASP A 197 -1.87 17.85 9.14
C ASP A 197 -1.34 18.47 7.83
N ASN A 198 -0.94 17.64 6.87
CA ASN A 198 -0.28 18.06 5.64
C ASN A 198 -1.12 17.86 4.36
N ILE A 199 -2.44 17.69 4.51
CA ILE A 199 -3.34 17.65 3.36
C ILE A 199 -3.36 19.02 2.69
N SER A 200 -3.06 19.06 1.38
CA SER A 200 -3.02 20.28 0.60
C SER A 200 -3.62 20.07 -0.80
N LYS A 201 -3.81 21.18 -1.53
CA LYS A 201 -4.27 21.12 -2.93
C LYS A 201 -3.35 20.22 -3.76
N GLY A 202 -3.94 19.29 -4.54
CA GLY A 202 -3.21 18.29 -5.30
C GLY A 202 -2.86 17.02 -4.51
N ALA A 203 -3.41 16.84 -3.29
CA ALA A 203 -3.38 15.55 -2.62
C ALA A 203 -3.98 14.45 -3.50
N PRO A 204 -3.39 13.24 -3.59
CA PRO A 204 -3.91 12.17 -4.42
C PRO A 204 -5.31 11.73 -3.97
N PRO A 205 -6.24 11.39 -4.87
CA PRO A 205 -7.47 10.73 -4.50
C PRO A 205 -7.19 9.56 -3.57
N THR A 206 -8.01 9.39 -2.53
CA THR A 206 -7.74 8.44 -1.45
C THR A 206 -8.99 7.62 -1.16
N ILE A 207 -8.83 6.29 -1.08
CA ILE A 207 -9.82 5.40 -0.49
C ILE A 207 -9.28 4.83 0.81
N ILE A 208 -10.08 4.88 1.88
CA ILE A 208 -9.75 4.33 3.20
C ILE A 208 -10.69 3.18 3.51
N LEU A 209 -10.12 2.05 3.90
CA LEU A 209 -10.83 0.88 4.38
C LEU A 209 -10.52 0.74 5.88
N THR A 210 -11.55 0.82 6.74
CA THR A 210 -11.33 0.82 8.19
C THR A 210 -12.41 0.08 8.94
N GLY A 211 -12.06 -0.50 10.08
CA GLY A 211 -13.00 -1.20 10.96
C GLY A 211 -13.67 -0.25 11.94
N THR A 212 -14.97 -0.46 12.24
CA THR A 212 -15.73 0.40 13.17
C THR A 212 -15.34 0.16 14.64
N LYS A 213 -14.68 -0.97 14.96
CA LYS A 213 -14.15 -1.28 16.32
C LYS A 213 -12.62 -1.10 16.42
N ASP A 214 -12.02 -0.37 15.47
CA ASP A 214 -10.59 -0.04 15.55
C ASP A 214 -10.30 0.86 16.74
N LYS A 215 -9.53 0.34 17.73
CA LYS A 215 -9.14 1.07 18.95
C LYS A 215 -7.87 1.91 18.78
N ILE A 216 -7.15 1.74 17.68
CA ILE A 216 -5.89 2.44 17.40
C ILE A 216 -6.15 3.67 16.53
N VAL A 217 -7.02 3.51 15.52
CA VAL A 217 -7.39 4.57 14.57
C VAL A 217 -8.88 4.85 14.68
N PRO A 218 -9.30 5.89 15.44
CA PRO A 218 -10.71 6.21 15.65
C PRO A 218 -11.42 6.56 14.34
N VAL A 219 -12.66 6.13 14.20
CA VAL A 219 -13.54 6.43 13.06
C VAL A 219 -13.62 7.93 12.81
N GLU A 220 -13.78 8.74 13.87
CA GLU A 220 -13.84 10.18 13.78
C GLU A 220 -12.62 10.81 13.09
N LEU A 221 -11.41 10.29 13.35
CA LEU A 221 -10.19 10.75 12.68
C LEU A 221 -10.26 10.51 11.17
N ILE A 222 -10.78 9.36 10.76
CA ILE A 222 -10.94 8.98 9.35
C ILE A 222 -11.97 9.87 8.65
N GLU A 223 -13.12 10.12 9.30
CA GLU A 223 -14.14 11.03 8.77
C GLU A 223 -13.62 12.46 8.62
N ASN A 224 -12.88 12.94 9.61
CA ASN A 224 -12.27 14.27 9.57
C ASN A 224 -11.17 14.37 8.50
N TYR A 225 -10.40 13.30 8.29
CA TYR A 225 -9.43 13.24 7.18
C TYR A 225 -10.14 13.33 5.82
N LYS A 226 -11.24 12.59 5.61
CA LYS A 226 -12.06 12.69 4.39
C LYS A 226 -12.54 14.13 4.16
N LYS A 227 -13.13 14.78 5.18
CA LYS A 227 -13.58 16.18 5.08
C LYS A 227 -12.47 17.14 4.68
N ARG A 228 -11.25 16.94 5.22
CA ARG A 228 -10.07 17.73 4.84
C ARG A 228 -9.65 17.50 3.38
N MET A 229 -9.70 16.25 2.91
CA MET A 229 -9.44 15.94 1.50
C MET A 229 -10.41 16.65 0.57
N GLU A 230 -11.70 16.60 0.88
CA GLU A 230 -12.76 17.27 0.13
C GLU A 230 -12.59 18.81 0.15
N ALA A 231 -12.19 19.39 1.30
CA ALA A 231 -11.96 20.84 1.44
C ALA A 231 -10.83 21.37 0.55
N VAL A 232 -9.85 20.54 0.19
CA VAL A 232 -8.77 20.92 -0.74
C VAL A 232 -9.07 20.52 -2.20
N GLY A 233 -10.30 20.04 -2.47
CA GLY A 233 -10.74 19.62 -3.81
C GLY A 233 -10.23 18.24 -4.23
N SER A 234 -9.77 17.40 -3.31
CA SER A 234 -9.41 16.03 -3.59
C SER A 234 -10.52 15.06 -3.19
N ARG A 235 -10.61 13.92 -3.88
CA ARG A 235 -11.58 12.87 -3.58
C ARG A 235 -11.12 12.04 -2.38
N GLY A 236 -12.01 11.89 -1.39
CA GLY A 236 -11.85 11.02 -0.24
C GLY A 236 -13.03 10.05 -0.12
N ASP A 237 -12.80 8.75 -0.32
CA ASP A 237 -13.81 7.71 -0.09
C ASP A 237 -13.46 6.91 1.17
N VAL A 238 -14.46 6.49 1.95
CA VAL A 238 -14.27 5.63 3.12
C VAL A 238 -15.23 4.45 3.06
N ILE A 239 -14.69 3.25 3.29
CA ILE A 239 -15.46 2.02 3.45
C ILE A 239 -15.29 1.55 4.89
N PHE A 240 -16.40 1.56 5.64
CA PHE A 240 -16.45 1.05 7.01
C PHE A 240 -16.80 -0.44 7.01
N TYR A 241 -15.97 -1.23 7.67
CA TYR A 241 -16.25 -2.64 7.95
C TYR A 241 -16.83 -2.74 9.35
N GLN A 242 -18.12 -3.07 9.41
CA GLN A 242 -18.86 -3.16 10.66
C GLN A 242 -18.21 -4.21 11.59
N ASP A 243 -18.02 -3.83 12.87
CA ASP A 243 -17.43 -4.65 13.92
C ASP A 243 -15.99 -5.14 13.69
N ALA A 244 -15.35 -4.75 12.61
CA ALA A 244 -13.96 -5.07 12.35
C ALA A 244 -13.02 -4.25 13.26
N GLU A 245 -11.98 -4.91 13.74
CA GLU A 245 -10.92 -4.32 14.58
C GLU A 245 -9.73 -3.87 13.72
N HIS A 246 -8.66 -3.36 14.39
CA HIS A 246 -7.41 -2.99 13.73
C HIS A 246 -6.79 -4.20 13.01
N ALA A 247 -6.18 -3.94 11.83
CA ALA A 247 -5.53 -4.95 10.99
C ALA A 247 -6.47 -6.05 10.42
N PHE A 248 -7.79 -5.80 10.35
CA PHE A 248 -8.79 -6.73 9.78
C PHE A 248 -8.42 -7.19 8.36
N PHE A 249 -7.68 -6.39 7.60
CA PHE A 249 -7.21 -6.70 6.23
C PHE A 249 -6.20 -7.87 6.18
N ASN A 250 -5.64 -8.31 7.32
CA ASN A 250 -4.82 -9.52 7.43
C ASN A 250 -5.67 -10.79 7.58
N LEU A 251 -6.95 -10.65 7.93
CA LEU A 251 -7.84 -11.77 8.10
C LEU A 251 -8.31 -12.27 6.73
N SER A 252 -8.52 -13.59 6.61
CA SER A 252 -9.03 -14.22 5.39
C SER A 252 -10.48 -13.83 5.04
N LEU A 253 -11.12 -13.02 5.88
CA LEU A 253 -12.50 -12.56 5.76
C LEU A 253 -12.72 -11.48 4.71
N ILE A 254 -11.68 -10.81 4.23
CA ILE A 254 -11.83 -9.88 3.10
C ILE A 254 -11.69 -10.72 1.83
N HIS A 255 -12.80 -11.22 1.37
CA HIS A 255 -12.95 -11.69 -0.01
C HIS A 255 -13.04 -10.44 -0.90
N ILE A 256 -11.89 -9.95 -1.35
CA ILE A 256 -11.82 -9.02 -2.46
C ILE A 256 -11.99 -9.82 -3.75
#